data_454c27121a2bc1c2ed9544826ae97b1b
#
_entry.id   454c27121a2bc1c2ed9544826ae97b1b
#
_cell.length_a   1.000
_cell.length_b   1.000
_cell.length_c   1.000
_cell.angle_alpha   90.00
_cell.angle_beta   90.00
_cell.angle_gamma   90.00
#
_symmetry.space_group_name_H-M   'P 1'
#
loop_
_entity.id
_entity.type
_entity.pdbx_description
1 polymer ?
#
loop_
_entity_poly.entity_id
_entity_poly.type
_entity_poly.pdbx_seq_one_letter_code
_entity_poly.pdbx_strand_id
1 'polypeptide(L)'
;MVSKPFQRPFSLATRLTFFISLATIAAFFAFAWIMIHSVKVHFAEQDINDLKEISATLERVLNHPDETQARRLMTLEDIVSGYSNVLISLADSHGKTVYHSPGAPDIREFTRDAIPDKDARGGEVYLLSGPTMMMPGHGHGHMEHSNWRMINLPVGPLVDGKPIYTLYIALSIDFHLHYINDLMNKLIMTASVISILIVFIVLLAVHKGHAPIRSVSRQIQNITSKDLDVRLDPQTVPIELEQLVLSFNHMIERIEDVFTRQSNFSADIAHEIRTPITNLITQTEIALSQSRSQKELEDVLYSNLEELTRMAKMVSDMLFLAQADNNQLIPEKKMLNLADEVGKVFDFFEALAEDRGVELRFVGDKCQVAGDPLMLRRALSNLLSNA
;
A
#
# COMPACT_ATOMS: atom_id res chain seq x y z
N MET A 1 2.82 -28.83 -21.45
CA MET A 1 3.03 -27.46 -20.95
C MET A 1 2.65 -27.43 -19.48
N VAL A 2 3.62 -27.45 -18.59
CA VAL A 2 3.40 -27.42 -17.14
C VAL A 2 3.15 -25.97 -16.77
N SER A 3 1.93 -25.65 -16.34
CA SER A 3 1.56 -24.32 -15.85
C SER A 3 2.35 -24.04 -14.57
N LYS A 4 3.22 -23.02 -14.61
CA LYS A 4 3.88 -22.50 -13.40
C LYS A 4 2.80 -22.15 -12.36
N PRO A 5 2.94 -22.58 -11.08
CA PRO A 5 1.99 -22.18 -10.07
C PRO A 5 2.03 -20.66 -9.94
N PHE A 6 0.90 -20.02 -10.13
CA PHE A 6 0.70 -18.59 -9.86
C PHE A 6 1.01 -18.36 -8.37
N GLN A 7 2.19 -17.86 -8.05
CA GLN A 7 2.49 -17.38 -6.70
C GLN A 7 1.58 -16.19 -6.43
N ARG A 8 0.60 -16.39 -5.55
CA ARG A 8 -0.27 -15.30 -5.12
C ARG A 8 0.58 -14.18 -4.53
N PRO A 9 0.47 -12.94 -5.00
CA PRO A 9 1.22 -11.85 -4.43
C PRO A 9 0.87 -11.71 -2.94
N PHE A 10 1.87 -11.31 -2.12
CA PHE A 10 1.65 -11.03 -0.69
C PHE A 10 0.45 -10.12 -0.49
N SER A 11 -0.29 -10.35 0.60
CA SER A 11 -1.48 -9.54 0.90
C SER A 11 -1.11 -8.05 0.98
N LEU A 12 -2.06 -7.18 0.64
CA LEU A 12 -1.89 -5.72 0.74
C LEU A 12 -1.46 -5.33 2.16
N ALA A 13 -2.07 -5.97 3.17
CA ALA A 13 -1.74 -5.81 4.58
C ALA A 13 -0.25 -6.08 4.86
N THR A 14 0.27 -7.21 4.38
CA THR A 14 1.68 -7.58 4.56
C THR A 14 2.63 -6.60 3.89
N ARG A 15 2.30 -6.16 2.68
CA ARG A 15 3.12 -5.16 1.96
C ARG A 15 3.14 -3.82 2.69
N LEU A 16 1.98 -3.33 3.13
CA LEU A 16 1.86 -2.07 3.84
C LEU A 16 2.64 -2.10 5.16
N THR A 17 2.47 -3.15 5.95
CA THR A 17 3.22 -3.35 7.19
C THR A 17 4.73 -3.38 6.94
N PHE A 18 5.17 -4.11 5.92
CA PHE A 18 6.59 -4.21 5.57
C PHE A 18 7.19 -2.84 5.20
N PHE A 19 6.53 -2.08 4.31
CA PHE A 19 7.06 -0.78 3.88
C PHE A 19 7.06 0.26 5.01
N ILE A 20 6.01 0.30 5.84
CA ILE A 20 5.97 1.22 6.97
C ILE A 20 7.04 0.86 8.00
N SER A 21 7.18 -0.43 8.33
CA SER A 21 8.21 -0.89 9.28
C SER A 21 9.62 -0.60 8.77
N LEU A 22 9.89 -0.89 7.50
CA LEU A 22 11.18 -0.61 6.88
C LEU A 22 11.52 0.88 6.88
N ALA A 23 10.56 1.72 6.49
CA ALA A 23 10.73 3.17 6.48
C ALA A 23 10.99 3.74 7.88
N THR A 24 10.26 3.25 8.88
CA THR A 24 10.43 3.66 10.29
C THR A 24 11.82 3.27 10.81
N ILE A 25 12.24 2.02 10.60
CA ILE A 25 13.55 1.54 11.02
C ILE A 25 14.65 2.36 10.33
N ALA A 26 14.56 2.58 9.03
CA ALA A 26 15.53 3.38 8.28
C ALA A 26 15.62 4.83 8.80
N ALA A 27 14.48 5.45 9.13
CA ALA A 27 14.43 6.80 9.69
C ALA A 27 15.13 6.88 11.07
N PHE A 28 14.90 5.90 11.95
CA PHE A 28 15.57 5.87 13.25
C PHE A 28 17.08 5.63 13.13
N PHE A 29 17.52 4.74 12.25
CA PHE A 29 18.94 4.55 12.00
C PHE A 29 19.61 5.80 11.44
N ALA A 30 18.97 6.48 10.50
CA ALA A 30 19.47 7.74 9.94
C ALA A 30 19.56 8.82 11.01
N PHE A 31 18.51 8.96 11.85
CA PHE A 31 18.51 9.91 12.97
C PHE A 31 19.64 9.62 13.98
N ALA A 32 19.78 8.36 14.41
CA ALA A 32 20.84 7.96 15.35
C ALA A 32 22.24 8.23 14.77
N TRP A 33 22.45 7.92 13.50
CA TRP A 33 23.71 8.18 12.82
C TRP A 33 24.04 9.68 12.77
N ILE A 34 23.07 10.54 12.36
CA ILE A 34 23.24 11.98 12.32
C ILE A 34 23.55 12.54 13.71
N MET A 35 22.81 12.09 14.73
CA MET A 35 22.97 12.55 16.09
C MET A 35 24.35 12.20 16.65
N ILE A 36 24.80 10.94 16.49
CA ILE A 36 26.10 10.48 16.94
C ILE A 36 27.23 11.24 16.21
N HIS A 37 27.10 11.42 14.90
CA HIS A 37 28.08 12.16 14.12
C HIS A 37 28.16 13.62 14.56
N SER A 38 27.03 14.28 14.77
CA SER A 38 26.97 15.67 15.27
C SER A 38 27.64 15.83 16.63
N VAL A 39 27.40 14.90 17.57
CA VAL A 39 28.00 14.92 18.90
C VAL A 39 29.50 14.69 18.83
N LYS A 40 29.97 13.74 17.98
CA LYS A 40 31.42 13.52 17.76
C LYS A 40 32.13 14.77 17.26
N VAL A 41 31.57 15.42 16.26
CA VAL A 41 32.14 16.66 15.68
C VAL A 41 32.16 17.79 16.73
N HIS A 42 31.08 17.92 17.50
CA HIS A 42 30.98 18.94 18.54
C HIS A 42 32.05 18.76 19.63
N PHE A 43 32.22 17.54 20.15
CA PHE A 43 33.29 17.29 21.13
C PHE A 43 34.69 17.46 20.52
N ALA A 44 34.90 17.08 19.25
CA ALA A 44 36.16 17.33 18.57
C ALA A 44 36.50 18.80 18.48
N GLU A 45 35.54 19.65 18.13
CA GLU A 45 35.70 21.12 18.08
C GLU A 45 35.96 21.72 19.45
N GLN A 46 35.27 21.22 20.48
CA GLN A 46 35.48 21.65 21.87
C GLN A 46 36.90 21.32 22.33
N ASP A 47 37.35 20.07 22.19
CA ASP A 47 38.67 19.64 22.60
C ASP A 47 39.80 20.43 21.90
N ILE A 48 39.60 20.77 20.61
CA ILE A 48 40.56 21.60 19.84
C ILE A 48 40.61 23.03 20.39
N ASN A 49 39.43 23.57 20.76
CA ASN A 49 39.40 24.91 21.35
C ASN A 49 40.09 24.94 22.73
N ASP A 50 39.84 23.93 23.55
CA ASP A 50 40.47 23.77 24.86
C ASP A 50 42.01 23.61 24.70
N LEU A 51 42.47 22.78 23.78
CA LEU A 51 43.89 22.64 23.47
C LEU A 51 44.51 23.95 22.99
N LYS A 52 43.83 24.71 22.14
CA LYS A 52 44.33 26.05 21.67
C LYS A 52 44.41 27.06 22.81
N GLU A 53 43.45 27.10 23.70
CA GLU A 53 43.44 27.99 24.86
C GLU A 53 44.59 27.68 25.83
N ILE A 54 44.75 26.37 26.15
CA ILE A 54 45.86 25.90 26.97
C ILE A 54 47.19 26.18 26.30
N SER A 55 47.33 25.90 24.99
CA SER A 55 48.57 26.18 24.25
C SER A 55 48.95 27.64 24.24
N ALA A 56 48.01 28.53 24.01
CA ALA A 56 48.23 29.97 24.01
C ALA A 56 48.68 30.50 25.42
N THR A 57 48.15 29.87 26.46
CA THR A 57 48.54 30.22 27.83
C THR A 57 49.97 29.77 28.13
N LEU A 58 50.30 28.52 27.79
CA LEU A 58 51.64 27.95 27.99
C LEU A 58 52.71 28.61 27.11
N GLU A 59 52.37 28.91 25.85
CA GLU A 59 53.23 29.65 24.93
C GLU A 59 53.61 31.02 25.48
N ARG A 60 52.67 31.75 26.05
CA ARG A 60 52.89 33.05 26.69
C ARG A 60 53.90 32.95 27.82
N VAL A 61 53.83 31.94 28.66
CA VAL A 61 54.72 31.67 29.77
C VAL A 61 56.12 31.28 29.26
N LEU A 62 56.20 30.39 28.30
CA LEU A 62 57.48 29.88 27.79
C LEU A 62 58.21 30.92 26.93
N ASN A 63 57.52 31.85 26.27
CA ASN A 63 58.10 32.89 25.44
C ASN A 63 58.45 34.17 26.23
N HIS A 64 58.22 34.25 27.56
CA HIS A 64 58.52 35.43 28.35
C HIS A 64 60.04 35.74 28.35
N PRO A 65 60.51 36.88 27.86
CA PRO A 65 61.95 37.12 27.62
C PRO A 65 62.75 37.26 28.91
N ASP A 66 62.17 37.76 29.97
CA ASP A 66 62.89 38.18 31.20
C ASP A 66 62.96 37.12 32.29
N GLU A 67 62.40 35.91 32.07
CA GLU A 67 62.38 34.85 33.07
C GLU A 67 63.49 33.82 32.87
N THR A 68 64.03 33.36 34.01
CA THR A 68 64.98 32.22 33.98
C THR A 68 64.30 30.92 33.65
N GLN A 69 64.99 29.98 33.03
CA GLN A 69 64.47 28.66 32.66
C GLN A 69 63.78 27.95 33.84
N ALA A 70 64.42 28.01 35.02
CA ALA A 70 63.87 27.37 36.24
C ALA A 70 62.49 28.00 36.64
N ARG A 71 62.34 29.29 36.51
CA ARG A 71 61.08 29.99 36.88
C ARG A 71 59.97 29.68 35.88
N ARG A 72 60.33 29.64 34.59
CA ARG A 72 59.34 29.20 33.54
C ARG A 72 58.81 27.79 33.78
N LEU A 73 59.72 26.83 34.15
CA LEU A 73 59.30 25.47 34.44
C LEU A 73 58.43 25.35 35.71
N MET A 74 58.72 26.14 36.77
CA MET A 74 57.84 26.22 37.95
C MET A 74 56.46 26.75 37.62
N THR A 75 56.40 27.86 36.87
CA THR A 75 55.13 28.45 36.46
C THR A 75 54.35 27.50 35.55
N LEU A 76 55.02 26.76 34.66
CA LEU A 76 54.42 25.72 33.83
C LEU A 76 53.85 24.58 34.71
N GLU A 77 54.58 24.11 35.72
CA GLU A 77 54.14 23.10 36.66
C GLU A 77 52.90 23.54 37.45
N ASP A 78 52.89 24.77 37.94
CA ASP A 78 51.75 25.36 38.65
C ASP A 78 50.48 25.41 37.76
N ILE A 79 50.63 25.84 36.51
CA ILE A 79 49.50 25.87 35.55
C ILE A 79 49.01 24.47 35.24
N VAL A 80 49.94 23.57 34.93
CA VAL A 80 49.59 22.17 34.54
C VAL A 80 48.90 21.41 35.66
N SER A 81 49.35 21.66 36.94
CA SER A 81 48.74 21.06 38.12
C SER A 81 47.25 21.39 38.26
N GLY A 82 46.78 22.48 37.69
CA GLY A 82 45.36 22.86 37.63
C GLY A 82 44.51 22.03 36.62
N TYR A 83 45.12 21.29 35.74
CA TYR A 83 44.46 20.50 34.69
C TYR A 83 44.64 19.01 34.98
N SER A 84 43.61 18.33 35.43
CA SER A 84 43.66 16.90 35.74
C SER A 84 43.60 15.97 34.50
N ASN A 85 43.20 16.52 33.34
CA ASN A 85 42.96 15.78 32.11
C ASN A 85 43.94 16.18 30.99
N VAL A 86 45.01 16.89 31.30
CA VAL A 86 45.97 17.38 30.33
C VAL A 86 47.37 16.86 30.65
N LEU A 87 48.05 16.32 29.64
CA LEU A 87 49.44 15.93 29.71
C LEU A 87 50.28 16.88 28.89
N ILE A 88 51.44 17.24 29.41
CA ILE A 88 52.38 18.12 28.73
C ILE A 88 53.78 17.52 28.75
N SER A 89 54.46 17.61 27.61
CA SER A 89 55.88 17.31 27.50
C SER A 89 56.58 18.44 26.74
N LEU A 90 57.72 18.89 27.24
CA LEU A 90 58.58 19.89 26.63
C LEU A 90 59.88 19.24 26.21
N ALA A 91 60.24 19.36 24.94
CA ALA A 91 61.49 18.87 24.40
C ALA A 91 62.39 20.00 23.93
N ASP A 92 63.71 19.80 24.06
CA ASP A 92 64.69 20.72 23.47
C ASP A 92 64.88 20.53 21.94
N SER A 93 65.67 21.35 21.31
CA SER A 93 66.01 21.29 19.88
C SER A 93 66.71 19.96 19.45
N HIS A 94 67.26 19.21 20.40
CA HIS A 94 67.84 17.90 20.17
C HIS A 94 66.87 16.74 20.42
N GLY A 95 65.65 17.08 20.77
CA GLY A 95 64.62 16.10 21.06
C GLY A 95 64.72 15.46 22.43
N LYS A 96 65.47 16.01 23.37
CA LYS A 96 65.55 15.55 24.76
C LYS A 96 64.46 16.18 25.58
N THR A 97 63.75 15.40 26.39
CA THR A 97 62.69 15.89 27.28
C THR A 97 63.28 16.72 28.40
N VAL A 98 62.82 17.96 28.46
CA VAL A 98 63.19 18.94 29.48
C VAL A 98 62.21 18.94 30.65
N TYR A 99 60.95 18.67 30.33
CA TYR A 99 59.86 18.59 31.33
C TYR A 99 58.78 17.66 30.80
N HIS A 100 58.14 16.92 31.69
CA HIS A 100 56.88 16.23 31.48
C HIS A 100 55.98 16.33 32.71
N SER A 101 54.68 16.19 32.53
CA SER A 101 53.70 16.25 33.62
C SER A 101 54.03 15.20 34.70
N PRO A 102 54.02 15.63 36.02
CA PRO A 102 54.35 14.72 37.13
C PRO A 102 53.39 13.54 37.17
N GLY A 103 53.96 12.33 37.39
CA GLY A 103 53.17 11.06 37.50
C GLY A 103 52.61 10.54 36.20
N ALA A 104 52.97 11.14 35.06
CA ALA A 104 52.58 10.68 33.73
C ALA A 104 53.80 10.24 32.92
N PRO A 105 53.60 9.34 31.97
CA PRO A 105 54.65 8.96 30.99
C PRO A 105 54.93 10.15 30.05
N ASP A 106 56.14 10.14 29.47
CA ASP A 106 56.48 11.13 28.42
C ASP A 106 55.62 10.86 27.16
N ILE A 107 54.74 11.81 26.82
CA ILE A 107 53.84 11.74 25.67
C ILE A 107 54.58 11.45 24.38
N ARG A 108 55.79 11.91 24.26
CA ARG A 108 56.64 11.77 23.06
C ARG A 108 56.91 10.28 22.72
N GLU A 109 56.96 9.41 23.69
CA GLU A 109 57.17 7.96 23.45
C GLU A 109 55.99 7.37 22.61
N PHE A 110 54.83 7.99 22.68
CA PHE A 110 53.62 7.58 22.00
C PHE A 110 53.33 8.33 20.70
N THR A 111 54.12 9.37 20.36
CA THR A 111 53.91 10.15 19.11
C THR A 111 54.17 9.35 17.85
N ARG A 112 54.89 8.18 17.91
CA ARG A 112 55.10 7.30 16.77
C ARG A 112 53.83 6.69 16.23
N ASP A 113 52.84 6.46 17.11
CA ASP A 113 51.57 5.83 16.80
C ASP A 113 50.47 6.88 16.63
N ALA A 114 50.81 8.16 16.57
CA ALA A 114 49.86 9.25 16.42
C ALA A 114 49.20 9.25 15.05
N ILE A 115 47.87 9.25 15.04
CA ILE A 115 47.06 9.28 13.83
C ILE A 115 46.45 10.68 13.68
N PRO A 116 46.54 11.30 12.48
CA PRO A 116 45.87 12.59 12.24
C PRO A 116 44.35 12.49 12.52
N ASP A 117 43.81 13.38 13.33
CA ASP A 117 42.41 13.45 13.66
C ASP A 117 41.58 13.96 12.47
N LYS A 118 40.77 13.08 11.86
CA LYS A 118 39.92 13.43 10.72
C LYS A 118 38.72 14.31 11.08
N ASP A 119 38.33 14.30 12.34
CA ASP A 119 37.20 15.08 12.85
C ASP A 119 37.63 16.49 13.26
N ALA A 120 38.93 16.74 13.33
CA ALA A 120 39.51 18.05 13.66
C ALA A 120 39.53 18.97 12.44
N ARG A 121 38.75 20.05 12.48
CA ARG A 121 38.78 21.09 11.46
C ARG A 121 39.80 22.18 11.85
N GLY A 122 40.95 22.24 11.18
CA GLY A 122 41.86 23.35 11.23
C GLY A 122 43.04 23.28 12.22
N GLY A 123 43.99 22.38 11.99
CA GLY A 123 45.25 22.28 12.69
C GLY A 123 45.88 20.91 12.59
N GLU A 124 47.18 20.76 12.88
CA GLU A 124 47.83 19.46 13.04
C GLU A 124 47.48 18.90 14.42
N VAL A 125 46.30 18.23 14.46
CA VAL A 125 45.79 17.55 15.65
C VAL A 125 45.92 16.06 15.45
N TYR A 126 46.38 15.34 16.46
CA TYR A 126 46.68 13.92 16.39
C TYR A 126 45.90 13.19 17.49
N LEU A 127 45.40 11.99 17.18
CA LEU A 127 44.87 11.05 18.14
C LEU A 127 45.97 10.08 18.59
N LEU A 128 46.08 9.90 19.89
CA LEU A 128 47.01 8.99 20.55
C LEU A 128 46.25 8.00 21.41
N SER A 129 46.69 6.75 21.39
CA SER A 129 46.32 5.75 22.40
C SER A 129 47.54 5.46 23.24
N GLY A 130 47.47 5.78 24.53
CA GLY A 130 48.59 5.69 25.45
C GLY A 130 48.16 5.15 26.84
N PRO A 131 49.11 5.03 27.77
CA PRO A 131 48.82 4.55 29.11
C PRO A 131 47.92 5.52 29.87
N THR A 132 47.07 4.97 30.73
CA THR A 132 46.19 5.74 31.62
C THR A 132 47.02 6.50 32.67
N MET A 133 46.64 7.73 32.98
CA MET A 133 47.16 8.44 34.15
C MET A 133 46.86 7.62 35.43
N MET A 134 47.85 7.30 36.20
CA MET A 134 47.61 6.78 37.54
C MET A 134 47.10 7.90 38.43
N MET A 135 45.80 7.98 38.63
CA MET A 135 45.25 8.82 39.68
C MET A 135 45.56 8.19 41.02
N PRO A 136 46.10 8.98 41.98
CA PRO A 136 46.29 8.47 43.34
C PRO A 136 44.96 8.17 44.00
N GLY A 137 44.61 6.89 44.24
CA GLY A 137 43.42 6.48 44.94
C GLY A 137 42.58 5.34 44.40
N HIS A 138 42.87 4.84 43.22
CA HIS A 138 42.16 3.67 42.63
C HIS A 138 43.13 2.48 42.51
N GLY A 139 42.93 1.50 43.44
CA GLY A 139 43.74 0.30 43.48
C GLY A 139 43.48 -0.63 42.28
N HIS A 140 44.54 -1.30 41.85
CA HIS A 140 44.58 -2.48 40.99
C HIS A 140 43.50 -2.62 39.95
N GLY A 141 43.60 -1.83 38.87
CA GLY A 141 42.82 -2.00 37.65
C GLY A 141 43.78 -2.22 36.47
N HIS A 142 43.42 -3.07 35.56
CA HIS A 142 44.12 -3.28 34.30
C HIS A 142 44.62 -1.96 33.73
N MET A 143 45.81 -1.93 33.11
CA MET A 143 46.27 -0.81 32.33
C MET A 143 45.29 -0.58 31.17
N GLU A 144 44.30 0.25 31.41
CA GLU A 144 43.43 0.70 30.35
C GLU A 144 44.17 1.71 29.52
N HIS A 145 44.18 1.54 28.22
CA HIS A 145 44.67 2.54 27.29
C HIS A 145 43.73 3.74 27.27
N SER A 146 44.26 4.90 27.61
CA SER A 146 43.55 6.15 27.49
C SER A 146 43.75 6.76 26.10
N ASN A 147 42.70 7.39 25.58
CA ASN A 147 42.74 8.07 24.30
C ASN A 147 42.95 9.57 24.52
N TRP A 148 43.87 10.11 23.75
CA TRP A 148 44.30 11.49 23.87
C TRP A 148 44.21 12.22 22.52
N ARG A 149 43.83 13.48 22.57
CA ARG A 149 43.93 14.39 21.46
C ARG A 149 45.12 15.32 21.69
N MET A 150 46.06 15.34 20.77
CA MET A 150 47.34 16.01 20.96
C MET A 150 47.60 17.10 19.87
N ILE A 151 48.22 18.19 20.30
CA ILE A 151 48.87 19.17 19.43
C ILE A 151 50.33 19.32 19.80
N ASN A 152 51.17 19.71 18.83
CA ASN A 152 52.55 20.08 19.05
C ASN A 152 52.81 21.46 18.47
N LEU A 153 53.57 22.26 19.19
CA LEU A 153 53.95 23.62 18.72
C LEU A 153 55.37 23.98 19.15
N PRO A 154 56.09 24.71 18.31
CA PRO A 154 57.38 25.24 18.65
C PRO A 154 57.23 26.44 19.58
N VAL A 155 57.98 26.47 20.70
CA VAL A 155 57.86 27.50 21.74
C VAL A 155 59.23 27.86 22.30
N GLY A 156 59.30 29.01 23.00
CA GLY A 156 60.48 29.48 23.68
C GLY A 156 61.30 30.52 22.89
N PRO A 157 62.33 31.05 23.49
CA PRO A 157 63.19 32.07 22.85
C PRO A 157 63.83 31.54 21.57
N LEU A 158 64.03 32.42 20.62
CA LEU A 158 64.67 32.10 19.33
C LEU A 158 66.17 32.08 19.48
N VAL A 159 66.82 30.98 19.10
CA VAL A 159 68.27 30.84 18.94
C VAL A 159 68.54 30.42 17.50
N ASP A 160 69.37 31.24 16.81
CA ASP A 160 69.56 31.06 15.38
C ASP A 160 68.28 31.09 14.51
N GLY A 161 67.30 31.84 14.93
CA GLY A 161 66.05 31.97 14.22
C GLY A 161 65.05 30.77 14.40
N LYS A 162 65.42 29.82 15.30
CA LYS A 162 64.57 28.66 15.60
C LYS A 162 64.16 28.67 17.07
N PRO A 163 62.93 28.26 17.44
CA PRO A 163 62.49 28.10 18.80
C PRO A 163 63.30 26.97 19.49
N ILE A 164 63.65 27.17 20.78
CA ILE A 164 64.48 26.23 21.51
C ILE A 164 63.73 24.98 21.94
N TYR A 165 62.43 25.03 22.08
CA TYR A 165 61.62 23.97 22.59
C TYR A 165 60.48 23.60 21.64
N THR A 166 60.05 22.32 21.71
CA THR A 166 58.77 21.84 21.15
C THR A 166 57.88 21.43 22.32
N LEU A 167 56.72 22.01 22.39
CA LEU A 167 55.71 21.73 23.39
C LEU A 167 54.69 20.75 22.81
N TYR A 168 54.48 19.64 23.53
CA TYR A 168 53.46 18.64 23.25
C TYR A 168 52.37 18.75 24.32
N ILE A 169 51.11 18.91 23.91
CA ILE A 169 49.97 19.02 24.80
C ILE A 169 48.97 17.93 24.39
N ALA A 170 48.57 17.03 25.31
CA ALA A 170 47.58 16.02 25.08
C ALA A 170 46.45 16.19 26.08
N LEU A 171 45.21 16.19 25.57
CA LEU A 171 43.96 16.25 26.31
C LEU A 171 43.30 14.89 26.27
N SER A 172 42.92 14.34 27.45
CA SER A 172 42.19 13.09 27.53
C SER A 172 40.77 13.24 26.96
N ILE A 173 40.41 12.36 26.05
CA ILE A 173 39.07 12.30 25.42
C ILE A 173 38.24 11.13 25.90
N ASP A 174 38.71 10.37 26.90
CA ASP A 174 38.03 9.17 27.39
C ASP A 174 36.62 9.47 27.90
N PHE A 175 36.44 10.61 28.61
CA PHE A 175 35.12 11.04 29.05
C PHE A 175 34.15 11.21 27.88
N HIS A 176 34.60 11.85 26.81
CA HIS A 176 33.77 12.06 25.61
C HIS A 176 33.46 10.75 24.89
N LEU A 177 34.42 9.84 24.79
CA LEU A 177 34.26 8.52 24.20
C LEU A 177 33.27 7.66 25.00
N HIS A 178 33.38 7.66 26.33
CA HIS A 178 32.41 6.96 27.21
C HIS A 178 30.99 7.53 27.05
N TYR A 179 30.89 8.87 27.04
CA TYR A 179 29.59 9.54 26.84
C TYR A 179 28.98 9.19 25.48
N ILE A 180 29.77 9.21 24.41
CA ILE A 180 29.30 8.84 23.05
C ILE A 180 28.84 7.37 23.01
N ASN A 181 29.58 6.45 23.64
CA ASN A 181 29.20 5.03 23.69
C ASN A 181 27.91 4.82 24.50
N ASP A 182 27.78 5.49 25.64
CA ASP A 182 26.57 5.44 26.46
C ASP A 182 25.35 6.04 25.71
N LEU A 183 25.55 7.19 25.05
CA LEU A 183 24.55 7.81 24.20
C LEU A 183 24.13 6.87 23.05
N MET A 184 25.11 6.23 22.38
CA MET A 184 24.85 5.27 21.30
C MET A 184 24.01 4.09 21.81
N ASN A 185 24.37 3.50 22.95
CA ASN A 185 23.62 2.40 23.54
C ASN A 185 22.18 2.80 23.89
N LYS A 186 22.00 3.98 24.48
CA LYS A 186 20.68 4.54 24.81
C LYS A 186 19.86 4.79 23.56
N LEU A 187 20.45 5.37 22.50
CA LEU A 187 19.77 5.63 21.23
C LEU A 187 19.35 4.33 20.54
N ILE A 188 20.23 3.32 20.48
CA ILE A 188 19.92 2.01 19.89
C ILE A 188 18.80 1.33 20.68
N MET A 189 18.88 1.34 22.02
CA MET A 189 17.86 0.72 22.86
C MET A 189 16.50 1.41 22.70
N THR A 190 16.46 2.73 22.78
CA THR A 190 15.20 3.49 22.61
C THR A 190 14.62 3.35 21.20
N ALA A 191 15.47 3.42 20.16
CA ALA A 191 15.06 3.21 18.77
C ALA A 191 14.48 1.80 18.56
N SER A 192 15.10 0.77 19.16
CA SER A 192 14.62 -0.60 19.09
C SER A 192 13.25 -0.77 19.75
N VAL A 193 13.07 -0.24 20.95
CA VAL A 193 11.79 -0.29 21.69
C VAL A 193 10.68 0.41 20.90
N ILE A 194 10.95 1.63 20.43
CA ILE A 194 9.98 2.41 19.65
C ILE A 194 9.64 1.69 18.34
N SER A 195 10.64 1.14 17.65
CA SER A 195 10.42 0.40 16.40
C SER A 195 9.53 -0.82 16.60
N ILE A 196 9.77 -1.61 17.67
CA ILE A 196 8.94 -2.77 18.01
C ILE A 196 7.50 -2.33 18.31
N LEU A 197 7.34 -1.25 19.09
CA LEU A 197 6.02 -0.71 19.43
C LEU A 197 5.25 -0.25 18.17
N ILE A 198 5.91 0.48 17.27
CA ILE A 198 5.30 0.94 16.03
C ILE A 198 4.90 -0.24 15.14
N VAL A 199 5.78 -1.24 14.97
CA VAL A 199 5.46 -2.46 14.20
C VAL A 199 4.25 -3.16 14.79
N PHE A 200 4.17 -3.28 16.11
CA PHE A 200 3.02 -3.88 16.80
C PHE A 200 1.72 -3.10 16.56
N ILE A 201 1.76 -1.77 16.69
CA ILE A 201 0.59 -0.90 16.44
C ILE A 201 0.14 -1.02 14.98
N VAL A 202 1.09 -1.01 14.01
CA VAL A 202 0.78 -1.14 12.58
C VAL A 202 0.14 -2.50 12.29
N LEU A 203 0.66 -3.59 12.87
CA LEU A 203 0.05 -4.92 12.72
C LEU A 203 -1.38 -4.96 13.23
N LEU A 204 -1.65 -4.38 14.41
CA LEU A 204 -3.00 -4.30 14.97
C LEU A 204 -3.93 -3.43 14.11
N ALA A 205 -3.47 -2.27 13.68
CA ALA A 205 -4.25 -1.34 12.85
C ALA A 205 -4.61 -1.98 11.50
N VAL A 206 -3.65 -2.60 10.84
CA VAL A 206 -3.86 -3.29 9.56
C VAL A 206 -4.79 -4.50 9.73
N HIS A 207 -4.61 -5.29 10.79
CA HIS A 207 -5.47 -6.45 11.05
C HIS A 207 -6.93 -6.05 11.31
N LYS A 208 -7.15 -5.04 12.16
CA LYS A 208 -8.50 -4.50 12.47
C LYS A 208 -9.10 -3.76 11.28
N GLY A 209 -8.32 -2.95 10.57
CA GLY A 209 -8.79 -2.19 9.41
C GLY A 209 -9.25 -3.04 8.24
N HIS A 210 -8.70 -4.27 8.07
CA HIS A 210 -9.14 -5.20 7.02
C HIS A 210 -10.27 -6.14 7.43
N ALA A 211 -10.66 -6.17 8.71
CA ALA A 211 -11.73 -7.03 9.20
C ALA A 211 -13.09 -6.75 8.53
N PRO A 212 -13.53 -5.49 8.34
CA PRO A 212 -14.78 -5.17 7.65
C PRO A 212 -14.80 -5.64 6.19
N ILE A 213 -13.69 -5.47 5.46
CA ILE A 213 -13.58 -5.93 4.06
C ILE A 213 -13.78 -7.44 3.98
N ARG A 214 -13.17 -8.20 4.90
CA ARG A 214 -13.34 -9.67 4.97
C ARG A 214 -14.77 -10.06 5.33
N SER A 215 -15.42 -9.29 6.21
CA SER A 215 -16.82 -9.51 6.58
C SER A 215 -17.75 -9.35 5.37
N VAL A 216 -17.65 -8.22 4.66
CA VAL A 216 -18.41 -7.94 3.43
C VAL A 216 -18.15 -9.02 2.38
N SER A 217 -16.89 -9.37 2.13
CA SER A 217 -16.54 -10.41 1.16
C SER A 217 -17.17 -11.77 1.49
N ARG A 218 -17.21 -12.17 2.77
CA ARG A 218 -17.86 -13.40 3.21
C ARG A 218 -19.37 -13.35 3.06
N GLN A 219 -20.00 -12.24 3.39
CA GLN A 219 -21.44 -12.06 3.22
C GLN A 219 -21.82 -12.18 1.74
N ILE A 220 -21.06 -11.54 0.84
CA ILE A 220 -21.24 -11.65 -0.61
C ILE A 220 -21.10 -13.10 -1.09
N GLN A 221 -20.08 -13.83 -0.61
CA GLN A 221 -19.87 -15.23 -1.01
C GLN A 221 -20.98 -16.18 -0.56
N ASN A 222 -21.69 -15.84 0.50
CA ASN A 222 -22.77 -16.67 1.04
C ASN A 222 -24.12 -16.44 0.33
N ILE A 223 -24.26 -15.39 -0.48
CA ILE A 223 -25.47 -15.13 -1.26
C ILE A 223 -25.56 -16.15 -2.39
N THR A 224 -26.65 -16.90 -2.41
CA THR A 224 -26.95 -17.88 -3.45
C THR A 224 -28.17 -17.46 -4.26
N SER A 225 -28.45 -18.16 -5.34
CA SER A 225 -29.67 -17.92 -6.14
C SER A 225 -30.98 -18.12 -5.39
N LYS A 226 -30.94 -18.73 -4.18
CA LYS A 226 -32.12 -18.93 -3.33
C LYS A 226 -32.35 -17.81 -2.31
N ASP A 227 -31.30 -17.01 -2.05
CA ASP A 227 -31.27 -15.98 -1.00
C ASP A 227 -31.00 -14.60 -1.63
N LEU A 228 -31.62 -14.30 -2.78
CA LEU A 228 -31.45 -13.02 -3.48
C LEU A 228 -32.15 -11.84 -2.79
N ASP A 229 -33.00 -12.11 -1.79
CA ASP A 229 -33.65 -11.12 -0.93
C ASP A 229 -32.73 -10.51 0.13
N VAL A 230 -31.57 -11.13 0.37
CA VAL A 230 -30.58 -10.66 1.35
C VAL A 230 -29.93 -9.36 0.87
N ARG A 231 -29.87 -8.36 1.78
CA ARG A 231 -29.17 -7.09 1.55
C ARG A 231 -28.08 -6.89 2.59
N LEU A 232 -26.96 -6.32 2.16
CA LEU A 232 -25.90 -5.88 3.05
C LEU A 232 -26.31 -4.55 3.70
N ASP A 233 -26.11 -4.42 5.01
CA ASP A 233 -26.43 -3.19 5.73
C ASP A 233 -25.26 -2.17 5.57
N PRO A 234 -25.48 -1.03 4.89
CA PRO A 234 -24.47 0.00 4.70
C PRO A 234 -24.05 0.68 6.01
N GLN A 235 -24.85 0.63 7.08
CA GLN A 235 -24.52 1.24 8.36
C GLN A 235 -23.54 0.39 9.20
N THR A 236 -23.36 -0.88 8.86
CA THR A 236 -22.46 -1.79 9.59
C THR A 236 -21.02 -1.80 9.08
N VAL A 237 -20.75 -1.05 8.03
CA VAL A 237 -19.43 -0.97 7.40
C VAL A 237 -18.83 0.43 7.54
N PRO A 238 -17.48 0.56 7.47
CA PRO A 238 -16.82 1.85 7.38
C PRO A 238 -17.32 2.67 6.17
N ILE A 239 -17.28 4.00 6.31
CA ILE A 239 -17.79 4.92 5.28
C ILE A 239 -17.13 4.70 3.90
N GLU A 240 -15.89 4.25 3.87
CA GLU A 240 -15.15 3.93 2.65
C GLU A 240 -15.74 2.72 1.89
N LEU A 241 -16.51 1.87 2.56
CA LEU A 241 -17.15 0.69 1.97
C LEU A 241 -18.65 0.89 1.72
N GLU A 242 -19.25 1.96 2.22
CA GLU A 242 -20.69 2.24 2.09
C GLU A 242 -21.14 2.23 0.62
N GLN A 243 -20.43 2.98 -0.23
CA GLN A 243 -20.74 3.05 -1.66
C GLN A 243 -20.61 1.70 -2.37
N LEU A 244 -19.67 0.88 -1.96
CA LEU A 244 -19.51 -0.49 -2.47
C LEU A 244 -20.71 -1.35 -2.10
N VAL A 245 -21.15 -1.29 -0.84
CA VAL A 245 -22.31 -2.02 -0.34
C VAL A 245 -23.59 -1.61 -1.06
N LEU A 246 -23.82 -0.30 -1.23
CA LEU A 246 -24.98 0.22 -1.97
C LEU A 246 -24.98 -0.26 -3.43
N SER A 247 -23.84 -0.17 -4.11
CA SER A 247 -23.70 -0.64 -5.50
C SER A 247 -23.93 -2.13 -5.62
N PHE A 248 -23.47 -2.91 -4.64
CA PHE A 248 -23.70 -4.34 -4.59
C PHE A 248 -25.18 -4.67 -4.38
N ASN A 249 -25.85 -4.01 -3.42
CA ASN A 249 -27.29 -4.20 -3.17
C ASN A 249 -28.14 -3.88 -4.43
N HIS A 250 -27.81 -2.82 -5.14
CA HIS A 250 -28.48 -2.50 -6.39
C HIS A 250 -28.25 -3.55 -7.49
N MET A 251 -27.06 -4.14 -7.55
CA MET A 251 -26.78 -5.25 -8.47
C MET A 251 -27.63 -6.50 -8.12
N ILE A 252 -27.73 -6.85 -6.84
CA ILE A 252 -28.55 -7.99 -6.38
C ILE A 252 -30.04 -7.73 -6.68
N GLU A 253 -30.56 -6.54 -6.44
CA GLU A 253 -31.93 -6.17 -6.79
C GLU A 253 -32.23 -6.41 -8.27
N ARG A 254 -31.34 -5.98 -9.16
CA ARG A 254 -31.48 -6.23 -10.61
C ARG A 254 -31.46 -7.71 -10.96
N ILE A 255 -30.64 -8.52 -10.27
CA ILE A 255 -30.59 -9.97 -10.48
C ILE A 255 -31.87 -10.62 -10.00
N GLU A 256 -32.37 -10.23 -8.81
CA GLU A 256 -33.64 -10.70 -8.25
C GLU A 256 -34.82 -10.41 -9.19
N ASP A 257 -34.89 -9.20 -9.75
CA ASP A 257 -35.91 -8.82 -10.72
C ASP A 257 -35.87 -9.68 -11.99
N VAL A 258 -34.66 -9.93 -12.51
CA VAL A 258 -34.49 -10.79 -13.68
C VAL A 258 -34.90 -12.22 -13.36
N PHE A 259 -34.48 -12.76 -12.22
CA PHE A 259 -34.79 -14.12 -11.82
C PHE A 259 -36.27 -14.32 -11.57
N THR A 260 -36.94 -13.35 -10.92
CA THR A 260 -38.37 -13.37 -10.68
C THR A 260 -39.14 -13.35 -12.00
N ARG A 261 -38.79 -12.47 -12.92
CA ARG A 261 -39.39 -12.45 -14.27
C ARG A 261 -39.20 -13.77 -15.01
N GLN A 262 -38.01 -14.33 -14.96
CA GLN A 262 -37.71 -15.63 -15.59
C GLN A 262 -38.52 -16.76 -15.00
N SER A 263 -38.68 -16.77 -13.65
CA SER A 263 -39.49 -17.79 -12.95
C SER A 263 -40.95 -17.70 -13.31
N ASN A 264 -41.52 -16.50 -13.27
CA ASN A 264 -42.91 -16.26 -13.66
C ASN A 264 -43.18 -16.65 -15.11
N PHE A 265 -42.30 -16.21 -16.03
CA PHE A 265 -42.38 -16.58 -17.43
C PHE A 265 -42.40 -18.12 -17.65
N SER A 266 -41.51 -18.81 -16.94
CA SER A 266 -41.48 -20.31 -17.03
C SER A 266 -42.75 -20.98 -16.47
N ALA A 267 -43.30 -20.40 -15.40
CA ALA A 267 -44.57 -20.90 -14.82
C ALA A 267 -45.74 -20.65 -15.77
N ASP A 268 -45.81 -19.45 -16.37
CA ASP A 268 -46.86 -19.10 -17.32
C ASP A 268 -46.83 -19.99 -18.56
N ILE A 269 -45.62 -20.23 -19.13
CA ILE A 269 -45.46 -21.20 -20.24
C ILE A 269 -45.97 -22.57 -19.86
N ALA A 270 -45.61 -23.08 -18.68
CA ALA A 270 -46.02 -24.41 -18.23
C ALA A 270 -47.55 -24.51 -18.11
N HIS A 271 -48.21 -23.46 -17.64
CA HIS A 271 -49.66 -23.38 -17.55
C HIS A 271 -50.32 -23.34 -18.93
N GLU A 272 -49.86 -22.45 -19.80
CA GLU A 272 -50.42 -22.24 -21.14
C GLU A 272 -50.26 -23.48 -22.06
N ILE A 273 -49.19 -24.29 -21.86
CA ILE A 273 -48.97 -25.54 -22.60
C ILE A 273 -49.78 -26.70 -22.00
N ARG A 274 -49.97 -26.74 -20.69
CA ARG A 274 -50.65 -27.88 -20.03
C ARG A 274 -52.11 -28.01 -20.45
N THR A 275 -52.82 -26.89 -20.56
CA THR A 275 -54.25 -26.85 -20.90
C THR A 275 -54.55 -27.49 -22.26
N PRO A 276 -53.93 -27.05 -23.38
CA PRO A 276 -54.19 -27.66 -24.68
C PRO A 276 -53.75 -29.13 -24.75
N ILE A 277 -52.63 -29.49 -24.11
CA ILE A 277 -52.19 -30.89 -24.05
C ILE A 277 -53.27 -31.76 -23.36
N THR A 278 -53.77 -31.28 -22.20
CA THR A 278 -54.82 -32.01 -21.48
C THR A 278 -56.08 -32.18 -22.36
N ASN A 279 -56.48 -31.15 -23.09
CA ASN A 279 -57.63 -31.21 -23.99
C ASN A 279 -57.41 -32.25 -25.11
N LEU A 280 -56.25 -32.24 -25.77
CA LEU A 280 -55.89 -33.21 -26.78
C LEU A 280 -55.90 -34.65 -26.27
N ILE A 281 -55.36 -34.88 -25.09
CA ILE A 281 -55.38 -36.22 -24.45
C ILE A 281 -56.82 -36.64 -24.20
N THR A 282 -57.62 -35.77 -23.56
CA THR A 282 -58.99 -36.06 -23.22
C THR A 282 -59.86 -36.35 -24.46
N GLN A 283 -59.78 -35.53 -25.52
CA GLN A 283 -60.48 -35.70 -26.76
C GLN A 283 -60.08 -37.05 -27.44
N THR A 284 -58.78 -37.34 -27.43
CA THR A 284 -58.26 -38.59 -28.00
C THR A 284 -58.75 -39.82 -27.20
N GLU A 285 -58.71 -39.76 -25.87
CA GLU A 285 -59.19 -40.85 -25.00
C GLU A 285 -60.72 -41.09 -25.17
N ILE A 286 -61.49 -40.02 -25.29
CA ILE A 286 -62.93 -40.08 -25.54
C ILE A 286 -63.19 -40.70 -26.93
N ALA A 287 -62.42 -40.36 -27.93
CA ALA A 287 -62.55 -40.92 -29.28
C ALA A 287 -62.24 -42.45 -29.33
N LEU A 288 -61.27 -42.89 -28.50
CA LEU A 288 -60.85 -44.30 -28.40
C LEU A 288 -61.70 -45.17 -27.47
N SER A 289 -62.50 -44.53 -26.59
CA SER A 289 -63.28 -45.27 -25.53
C SER A 289 -64.42 -46.11 -26.07
N GLN A 290 -64.92 -45.82 -27.27
CA GLN A 290 -66.02 -46.56 -27.90
C GLN A 290 -65.86 -46.49 -29.42
N SER A 291 -66.61 -47.46 -30.11
CA SER A 291 -66.62 -47.48 -31.58
C SER A 291 -67.29 -46.23 -32.15
N ARG A 292 -66.62 -45.53 -33.04
CA ARG A 292 -67.03 -44.26 -33.68
C ARG A 292 -67.17 -44.44 -35.17
N SER A 293 -68.00 -43.65 -35.80
CA SER A 293 -68.08 -43.54 -37.26
C SER A 293 -66.80 -42.84 -37.82
N GLN A 294 -66.46 -43.11 -39.08
CA GLN A 294 -65.32 -42.50 -39.74
C GLN A 294 -65.42 -40.98 -39.65
N LYS A 295 -66.59 -40.39 -39.87
CA LYS A 295 -66.79 -38.95 -39.81
C LYS A 295 -66.50 -38.34 -38.41
N GLU A 296 -66.95 -39.02 -37.34
CA GLU A 296 -66.65 -38.58 -35.95
C GLU A 296 -65.16 -38.64 -35.64
N LEU A 297 -64.42 -39.61 -36.19
CA LEU A 297 -62.96 -39.71 -36.03
C LEU A 297 -62.25 -38.60 -36.82
N GLU A 298 -62.72 -38.30 -38.05
CA GLU A 298 -62.21 -37.18 -38.83
C GLU A 298 -62.42 -35.84 -38.13
N ASP A 299 -63.58 -35.58 -37.56
CA ASP A 299 -63.89 -34.38 -36.79
C ASP A 299 -62.98 -34.21 -35.58
N VAL A 300 -62.68 -35.27 -34.81
CA VAL A 300 -61.74 -35.25 -33.70
C VAL A 300 -60.29 -34.97 -34.20
N LEU A 301 -59.88 -35.59 -35.30
CA LEU A 301 -58.56 -35.34 -35.88
C LEU A 301 -58.41 -33.89 -36.37
N TYR A 302 -59.45 -33.30 -36.97
CA TYR A 302 -59.42 -31.88 -37.36
C TYR A 302 -59.35 -30.97 -36.15
N SER A 303 -60.15 -31.24 -35.10
CA SER A 303 -60.09 -30.47 -33.83
C SER A 303 -58.72 -30.58 -33.18
N ASN A 304 -58.13 -31.78 -33.13
CA ASN A 304 -56.77 -31.95 -32.60
C ASN A 304 -55.70 -31.24 -33.44
N LEU A 305 -55.84 -31.24 -34.78
CA LEU A 305 -54.92 -30.54 -35.67
C LEU A 305 -54.99 -29.01 -35.46
N GLU A 306 -56.18 -28.45 -35.26
CA GLU A 306 -56.39 -27.05 -34.96
C GLU A 306 -55.70 -26.67 -33.65
N GLU A 307 -55.86 -27.46 -32.61
CA GLU A 307 -55.25 -27.23 -31.27
C GLU A 307 -53.72 -27.34 -31.33
N LEU A 308 -53.19 -28.34 -32.09
CA LEU A 308 -51.73 -28.46 -32.32
C LEU A 308 -51.17 -27.27 -33.12
N THR A 309 -51.89 -26.74 -34.10
CA THR A 309 -51.50 -25.55 -34.86
C THR A 309 -51.49 -24.31 -33.99
N ARG A 310 -52.47 -24.17 -33.08
CA ARG A 310 -52.54 -23.10 -32.10
C ARG A 310 -51.36 -23.17 -31.10
N MET A 311 -51.01 -24.35 -30.63
CA MET A 311 -49.83 -24.55 -29.80
C MET A 311 -48.54 -24.20 -30.50
N ALA A 312 -48.35 -24.59 -31.77
CA ALA A 312 -47.18 -24.24 -32.54
C ALA A 312 -47.03 -22.70 -32.69
N LYS A 313 -48.12 -22.00 -32.92
CA LYS A 313 -48.15 -20.53 -32.96
C LYS A 313 -47.79 -19.94 -31.60
N MET A 314 -48.37 -20.43 -30.50
CA MET A 314 -48.07 -19.99 -29.12
C MET A 314 -46.58 -20.13 -28.78
N VAL A 315 -45.94 -21.27 -29.07
CA VAL A 315 -44.50 -21.48 -28.88
C VAL A 315 -43.68 -20.51 -29.71
N SER A 316 -44.07 -20.24 -30.93
CA SER A 316 -43.38 -19.26 -31.79
C SER A 316 -43.47 -17.83 -31.24
N ASP A 317 -44.63 -17.45 -30.67
CA ASP A 317 -44.85 -16.15 -30.05
C ASP A 317 -44.05 -16.01 -28.77
N MET A 318 -43.98 -17.07 -27.93
CA MET A 318 -43.14 -17.09 -26.71
C MET A 318 -41.65 -16.96 -27.02
N LEU A 319 -41.15 -17.67 -28.03
CA LEU A 319 -39.75 -17.55 -28.47
C LEU A 319 -39.43 -16.14 -28.99
N PHE A 320 -40.36 -15.53 -29.69
CA PHE A 320 -40.19 -14.16 -30.15
C PHE A 320 -40.14 -13.18 -28.97
N LEU A 321 -41.01 -13.30 -27.98
CA LEU A 321 -40.97 -12.47 -26.77
C LEU A 321 -39.66 -12.65 -26.01
N ALA A 322 -39.20 -13.90 -25.82
CA ALA A 322 -37.95 -14.17 -25.15
C ALA A 322 -36.73 -13.57 -25.88
N GLN A 323 -36.74 -13.57 -27.22
CA GLN A 323 -35.68 -12.92 -28.01
C GLN A 323 -35.77 -11.38 -27.93
N ALA A 324 -36.99 -10.81 -27.85
CA ALA A 324 -37.19 -9.36 -27.71
C ALA A 324 -36.69 -8.86 -26.36
N ASP A 325 -37.04 -9.54 -25.28
CA ASP A 325 -36.65 -9.19 -23.90
C ASP A 325 -35.12 -9.29 -23.70
N ASN A 326 -34.46 -10.20 -24.38
CA ASN A 326 -33.00 -10.37 -24.31
C ASN A 326 -32.21 -9.47 -25.29
N ASN A 327 -32.86 -8.48 -25.95
CA ASN A 327 -32.24 -7.67 -26.99
C ASN A 327 -31.55 -8.46 -28.10
N GLN A 328 -31.97 -9.69 -28.32
CA GLN A 328 -31.41 -10.57 -29.37
C GLN A 328 -32.08 -10.35 -30.73
N LEU A 329 -33.20 -9.64 -30.75
CA LEU A 329 -33.82 -9.21 -32.01
C LEU A 329 -33.04 -8.05 -32.59
N ILE A 330 -32.40 -8.25 -33.72
CA ILE A 330 -31.77 -7.20 -34.49
C ILE A 330 -32.78 -6.77 -35.57
N PRO A 331 -33.56 -5.68 -35.30
CA PRO A 331 -34.56 -5.27 -36.28
C PRO A 331 -33.88 -4.72 -37.52
N GLU A 332 -34.31 -5.20 -38.68
CA GLU A 332 -33.87 -4.71 -39.99
C GLU A 332 -34.61 -3.40 -40.31
N LYS A 333 -34.19 -2.29 -39.67
CA LYS A 333 -34.86 -1.00 -39.81
C LYS A 333 -34.75 -0.48 -41.24
N LYS A 334 -35.89 -0.37 -41.93
CA LYS A 334 -36.04 0.22 -43.23
C LYS A 334 -37.09 1.35 -43.16
N MET A 335 -37.03 2.30 -44.11
CA MET A 335 -38.13 3.26 -44.28
C MET A 335 -39.26 2.53 -45.01
N LEU A 336 -40.38 2.38 -44.28
CA LEU A 336 -41.55 1.65 -44.75
C LEU A 336 -42.68 2.65 -44.99
N ASN A 337 -43.42 2.44 -46.11
CA ASN A 337 -44.71 3.11 -46.27
C ASN A 337 -45.78 2.33 -45.48
N LEU A 338 -46.30 2.97 -44.41
CA LEU A 338 -47.24 2.31 -43.54
C LEU A 338 -48.50 1.82 -44.24
N ALA A 339 -49.03 2.60 -45.22
CA ALA A 339 -50.19 2.23 -46.03
C ALA A 339 -49.94 0.93 -46.84
N ASP A 340 -48.74 0.77 -47.42
CA ASP A 340 -48.40 -0.46 -48.19
C ASP A 340 -48.28 -1.69 -47.28
N GLU A 341 -47.75 -1.52 -46.06
CA GLU A 341 -47.62 -2.65 -45.11
C GLU A 341 -48.98 -3.03 -44.49
N VAL A 342 -49.88 -2.05 -44.22
CA VAL A 342 -51.25 -2.31 -43.82
C VAL A 342 -52.01 -3.01 -44.92
N GLY A 343 -51.88 -2.57 -46.21
CA GLY A 343 -52.49 -3.22 -47.36
C GLY A 343 -52.15 -4.72 -47.46
N LYS A 344 -50.87 -5.06 -47.33
CA LYS A 344 -50.40 -6.49 -47.32
C LYS A 344 -51.03 -7.32 -46.22
N VAL A 345 -51.29 -6.70 -45.07
CA VAL A 345 -51.94 -7.42 -43.95
C VAL A 345 -53.46 -7.53 -44.23
N PHE A 346 -54.08 -6.51 -44.77
CA PHE A 346 -55.48 -6.56 -45.19
C PHE A 346 -55.73 -7.61 -46.23
N ASP A 347 -54.91 -7.72 -47.29
CA ASP A 347 -55.00 -8.76 -48.31
C ASP A 347 -55.01 -10.18 -47.71
N PHE A 348 -54.24 -10.38 -46.61
CA PHE A 348 -54.19 -11.65 -45.91
C PHE A 348 -55.47 -11.95 -45.09
N PHE A 349 -56.10 -10.91 -44.52
CA PHE A 349 -57.29 -11.06 -43.68
C PHE A 349 -58.60 -10.86 -44.47
N GLU A 350 -58.58 -10.55 -45.76
CA GLU A 350 -59.74 -10.25 -46.61
C GLU A 350 -60.77 -11.41 -46.60
N ALA A 351 -60.32 -12.62 -46.91
CA ALA A 351 -61.19 -13.80 -46.90
C ALA A 351 -61.84 -14.06 -45.53
N LEU A 352 -61.11 -13.86 -44.42
CA LEU A 352 -61.62 -14.06 -43.07
C LEU A 352 -62.65 -12.96 -42.70
N ALA A 353 -62.40 -11.75 -43.14
CA ALA A 353 -63.30 -10.61 -42.94
C ALA A 353 -64.59 -10.80 -43.71
N GLU A 354 -64.55 -11.26 -44.95
CA GLU A 354 -65.75 -11.59 -45.77
C GLU A 354 -66.59 -12.72 -45.11
N ASP A 355 -65.93 -13.77 -44.63
CA ASP A 355 -66.61 -14.90 -43.95
C ASP A 355 -67.28 -14.46 -42.68
N ARG A 356 -66.71 -13.52 -41.94
CA ARG A 356 -67.26 -12.94 -40.71
C ARG A 356 -68.19 -11.73 -40.94
N GLY A 357 -68.40 -11.24 -42.19
CA GLY A 357 -69.20 -10.10 -42.51
C GLY A 357 -68.60 -8.77 -41.99
N VAL A 358 -67.32 -8.69 -41.83
CA VAL A 358 -66.60 -7.51 -41.32
C VAL A 358 -65.93 -6.79 -42.50
N GLU A 359 -66.09 -5.45 -42.56
CA GLU A 359 -65.46 -4.63 -43.60
C GLU A 359 -64.12 -4.04 -43.08
N LEU A 360 -63.04 -4.33 -43.76
CA LEU A 360 -61.73 -3.74 -43.43
C LEU A 360 -61.59 -2.38 -44.15
N ARG A 361 -61.39 -1.31 -43.37
CA ARG A 361 -61.18 0.05 -43.94
C ARG A 361 -59.89 0.64 -43.48
N PHE A 362 -59.07 1.11 -44.39
CA PHE A 362 -57.91 1.93 -44.10
C PHE A 362 -58.28 3.41 -44.25
N VAL A 363 -58.14 4.17 -43.17
CA VAL A 363 -58.35 5.61 -43.14
C VAL A 363 -57.08 6.29 -42.63
N GLY A 364 -56.42 7.05 -43.50
CA GLY A 364 -55.20 7.78 -43.15
C GLY A 364 -54.38 8.18 -44.34
N ASP A 365 -53.42 9.07 -44.12
CA ASP A 365 -52.50 9.53 -45.15
C ASP A 365 -51.27 8.58 -45.28
N LYS A 366 -50.61 8.59 -46.43
CA LYS A 366 -49.36 7.88 -46.67
C LYS A 366 -48.27 8.45 -45.78
N CYS A 367 -47.82 7.72 -44.77
CA CYS A 367 -46.71 8.11 -43.94
C CYS A 367 -45.58 7.09 -44.04
N GLN A 368 -44.35 7.58 -43.91
CA GLN A 368 -43.15 6.73 -43.83
C GLN A 368 -42.72 6.57 -42.37
N VAL A 369 -42.47 5.35 -41.98
CA VAL A 369 -42.03 4.97 -40.66
C VAL A 369 -40.74 4.15 -40.76
N ALA A 370 -39.75 4.46 -39.90
CA ALA A 370 -38.54 3.63 -39.76
C ALA A 370 -38.87 2.42 -38.91
N GLY A 371 -38.86 1.23 -39.47
CA GLY A 371 -39.20 -0.02 -38.77
C GLY A 371 -38.78 -1.28 -39.51
N ASP A 372 -38.93 -2.40 -38.80
CA ASP A 372 -38.79 -3.71 -39.41
C ASP A 372 -40.12 -4.17 -39.99
N PRO A 373 -40.15 -4.54 -41.30
CA PRO A 373 -41.42 -4.89 -41.97
C PRO A 373 -42.08 -6.15 -41.41
N LEU A 374 -41.29 -7.13 -40.93
CA LEU A 374 -41.81 -8.37 -40.35
C LEU A 374 -42.45 -8.09 -38.98
N MET A 375 -41.74 -7.32 -38.15
CA MET A 375 -42.27 -6.94 -36.80
C MET A 375 -43.54 -6.08 -36.91
N LEU A 376 -43.56 -5.12 -37.83
CA LEU A 376 -44.71 -4.27 -38.03
C LEU A 376 -45.93 -5.07 -38.52
N ARG A 377 -45.77 -5.95 -39.55
CA ARG A 377 -46.83 -6.85 -40.02
C ARG A 377 -47.35 -7.75 -38.93
N ARG A 378 -46.45 -8.34 -38.06
CA ARG A 378 -46.84 -9.19 -36.97
C ARG A 378 -47.67 -8.43 -35.91
N ALA A 379 -47.29 -7.20 -35.60
CA ALA A 379 -48.08 -6.32 -34.70
C ALA A 379 -49.47 -6.04 -35.29
N LEU A 380 -49.54 -5.65 -36.56
CA LEU A 380 -50.80 -5.38 -37.24
C LEU A 380 -51.68 -6.65 -37.34
N SER A 381 -51.11 -7.79 -37.69
CA SER A 381 -51.84 -9.06 -37.73
C SER A 381 -52.40 -9.46 -36.37
N ASN A 382 -51.64 -9.28 -35.26
CA ASN A 382 -52.13 -9.56 -33.93
C ASN A 382 -53.28 -8.62 -33.55
N LEU A 383 -53.20 -7.32 -33.87
CA LEU A 383 -54.29 -6.39 -33.65
C LEU A 383 -55.57 -6.75 -34.42
N LEU A 384 -55.44 -7.07 -35.69
CA LEU A 384 -56.57 -7.46 -36.56
C LEU A 384 -57.17 -8.80 -36.15
N SER A 385 -56.37 -9.77 -35.70
CA SER A 385 -56.90 -11.09 -35.26
C SER A 385 -57.62 -11.02 -33.94
N ASN A 386 -57.36 -9.99 -33.12
CA ASN A 386 -58.02 -9.74 -31.84
C ASN A 386 -59.24 -8.82 -31.93
N ALA A 387 -59.44 -8.15 -33.07
CA ALA A 387 -60.60 -7.28 -33.34
C ALA A 387 -61.80 -8.07 -33.89
#